data_3a6d676472a8a1e1f3eb566611cfcb80
#
_entry.id   3a6d676472a8a1e1f3eb566611cfcb80
#
_cell.length_a   1.000
_cell.length_b   1.000
_cell.length_c   1.000
_cell.angle_alpha   90.00
_cell.angle_beta   90.00
_cell.angle_gamma   90.00
#
_symmetry.space_group_name_H-M   'P 1'
#
loop_
_entity.id
_entity.type
_entity.pdbx_description
1 polymer ?
#
loop_
_entity_poly.entity_id
_entity_poly.type
_entity_poly.pdbx_seq_one_letter_code
_entity_poly.pdbx_strand_id
1 'polypeptide(L)'
;MKIWLINHYAVPPQYYPLARQNYFARYLMQAGHEVTIFAASTVHNSDLNLIEDNTPYREDVVDGVHYVLIRCKGYRGNGISRILNMLEFARKLPGVCNRFPRPDAIVATSMPPMSCAAGIKLARKYGCRGIAEIADLWPESIVAYGIAGPR
;
A
#
# COMPACT_ATOMS: atom_id res chain seq x y z
N MET A 1 9.04 11.38 14.45
CA MET A 1 7.71 11.48 13.79
C MET A 1 7.17 10.07 13.54
N LYS A 2 5.85 9.91 13.61
CA LYS A 2 5.18 8.68 13.14
C LYS A 2 4.82 8.83 11.68
N ILE A 3 5.32 7.96 10.83
CA ILE A 3 5.14 8.02 9.38
C ILE A 3 4.46 6.74 8.90
N TRP A 4 3.38 6.89 8.14
CA TRP A 4 2.73 5.76 7.48
C TRP A 4 3.09 5.74 5.99
N LEU A 5 3.56 4.60 5.51
CA LEU A 5 3.76 4.33 4.10
C LEU A 5 2.59 3.45 3.62
N ILE A 6 1.78 3.97 2.72
CA ILE A 6 0.61 3.26 2.17
C ILE A 6 0.90 2.87 0.74
N ASN A 7 1.05 1.57 0.51
CA ASN A 7 1.22 1.02 -0.83
C ASN A 7 0.61 -0.38 -0.89
N HIS A 8 -0.37 -0.57 -1.74
CA HIS A 8 -1.07 -1.84 -1.94
C HIS A 8 -0.13 -3.05 -2.11
N TYR A 9 0.99 -2.88 -2.78
CA TYR A 9 1.93 -3.96 -3.13
C TYR A 9 3.14 -4.09 -2.20
N ALA A 10 3.22 -3.29 -1.15
CA ALA A 10 4.39 -3.26 -0.26
C ALA A 10 4.40 -4.39 0.77
N VAL A 11 4.28 -5.64 0.33
CA VAL A 11 4.46 -6.81 1.22
C VAL A 11 5.92 -6.91 1.68
N PRO A 12 6.20 -7.64 2.79
CA PRO A 12 7.57 -7.85 3.27
C PRO A 12 8.50 -8.47 2.21
N PRO A 13 9.82 -8.14 2.23
CA PRO A 13 10.78 -8.50 1.19
C PRO A 13 10.91 -10.00 0.90
N GLN A 14 10.66 -10.86 1.90
CA GLN A 14 10.69 -12.32 1.71
C GLN A 14 9.62 -12.84 0.75
N TYR A 15 8.54 -12.08 0.53
CA TYR A 15 7.45 -12.44 -0.39
C TYR A 15 7.57 -11.75 -1.75
N TYR A 16 8.18 -10.57 -1.79
CA TYR A 16 8.39 -9.82 -3.02
C TYR A 16 9.64 -8.94 -2.93
N PRO A 17 10.71 -9.25 -3.68
CA PRO A 17 12.02 -8.61 -3.48
C PRO A 17 12.10 -7.14 -3.87
N LEU A 18 11.18 -6.62 -4.70
CA LEU A 18 11.15 -5.20 -5.07
C LEU A 18 10.46 -4.35 -3.99
N ALA A 19 10.95 -4.45 -2.76
CA ALA A 19 10.36 -3.81 -1.60
C ALA A 19 10.92 -2.39 -1.37
N ARG A 20 10.72 -1.47 -2.32
CA ARG A 20 11.18 -0.07 -2.20
C ARG A 20 10.73 0.57 -0.88
N GLN A 21 9.50 0.32 -0.46
CA GLN A 21 8.97 0.85 0.80
C GLN A 21 9.69 0.32 2.03
N ASN A 22 10.20 -0.91 1.98
CA ASN A 22 11.03 -1.42 3.08
C ASN A 22 12.33 -0.61 3.23
N TYR A 23 13.00 -0.29 2.11
CA TYR A 23 14.18 0.55 2.15
C TYR A 23 13.86 1.96 2.65
N PHE A 24 12.78 2.59 2.18
CA PHE A 24 12.34 3.88 2.70
C PHE A 24 12.08 3.82 4.20
N ALA A 25 11.37 2.80 4.68
CA ALA A 25 11.10 2.62 6.10
C ALA A 25 12.41 2.53 6.90
N ARG A 26 13.36 1.71 6.46
CA ARG A 26 14.66 1.55 7.14
C ARG A 26 15.45 2.86 7.23
N TYR A 27 15.54 3.61 6.13
CA TYR A 27 16.22 4.92 6.14
C TYR A 27 15.51 5.94 7.03
N LEU A 28 14.18 6.00 7.02
CA LEU A 28 13.41 6.86 7.91
C LEU A 28 13.59 6.48 9.37
N MET A 29 13.65 5.17 9.69
CA MET A 29 13.91 4.69 11.05
C MET A 29 15.33 5.04 11.52
N GLN A 30 16.34 4.95 10.64
CA GLN A 30 17.70 5.40 10.94
C GLN A 30 17.76 6.90 11.23
N ALA A 31 16.85 7.69 10.62
CA ALA A 31 16.68 9.12 10.91
C ALA A 31 15.85 9.40 12.18
N GLY A 32 15.51 8.37 12.97
CA GLY A 32 14.79 8.49 14.23
C GLY A 32 13.27 8.61 14.11
N HIS A 33 12.69 8.14 13.01
CA HIS A 33 11.24 8.10 12.82
C HIS A 33 10.66 6.71 13.12
N GLU A 34 9.42 6.68 13.58
CA GLU A 34 8.61 5.46 13.73
C GLU A 34 7.85 5.25 12.41
N VAL A 35 8.01 4.09 11.78
CA VAL A 35 7.43 3.84 10.45
C VAL A 35 6.54 2.60 10.46
N THR A 36 5.35 2.72 9.89
CA THR A 36 4.42 1.61 9.65
C THR A 36 4.06 1.55 8.16
N ILE A 37 4.18 0.36 7.57
CA ILE A 37 3.78 0.10 6.18
C ILE A 37 2.39 -0.56 6.18
N PHE A 38 1.44 0.03 5.45
CA PHE A 38 0.12 -0.57 5.19
C PHE A 38 0.09 -1.11 3.76
N ALA A 39 -0.16 -2.42 3.64
CA ALA A 39 -0.21 -3.11 2.35
C ALA A 39 -1.39 -4.09 2.28
N ALA A 40 -1.74 -4.55 1.08
CA ALA A 40 -2.69 -5.65 0.92
C ALA A 40 -2.04 -6.99 1.30
N SER A 41 -2.85 -7.95 1.73
CA SER A 41 -2.37 -9.31 2.05
C SER A 41 -2.02 -10.14 0.82
N THR A 42 -2.38 -9.69 -0.39
CA THR A 42 -2.12 -10.39 -1.65
C THR A 42 -0.75 -10.05 -2.21
N VAL A 43 0.01 -11.06 -2.60
CA VAL A 43 1.33 -10.89 -3.21
C VAL A 43 1.16 -10.68 -4.72
N HIS A 44 1.80 -9.64 -5.26
CA HIS A 44 1.69 -9.30 -6.67
C HIS A 44 2.30 -10.39 -7.57
N ASN A 45 1.61 -10.71 -8.68
CA ASN A 45 2.01 -11.77 -9.62
C ASN A 45 2.18 -13.16 -8.98
N SER A 46 1.40 -13.45 -7.93
CA SER A 46 1.41 -14.71 -7.21
C SER A 46 -0.02 -15.09 -6.81
N ASP A 47 -0.25 -16.37 -6.60
CA ASP A 47 -1.50 -16.88 -5.98
C ASP A 47 -1.45 -16.80 -4.43
N LEU A 48 -0.34 -16.32 -3.86
CA LEU A 48 -0.13 -16.25 -2.42
C LEU A 48 -0.96 -15.12 -1.80
N ASN A 49 -1.73 -15.47 -0.77
CA ASN A 49 -2.39 -14.53 0.13
C ASN A 49 -1.87 -14.75 1.55
N LEU A 50 -1.34 -13.71 2.16
CA LEU A 50 -0.71 -13.78 3.48
C LEU A 50 -1.73 -13.87 4.63
N ILE A 51 -3.04 -13.73 4.32
CA ILE A 51 -4.15 -13.91 5.26
C ILE A 51 -5.19 -14.81 4.60
N GLU A 52 -5.20 -16.09 4.98
CA GLU A 52 -6.12 -17.10 4.43
C GLU A 52 -7.43 -17.20 5.21
N ASP A 53 -7.40 -16.85 6.50
CA ASP A 53 -8.57 -16.85 7.38
C ASP A 53 -9.40 -15.56 7.25
N ASN A 54 -10.38 -15.38 8.16
CA ASN A 54 -11.25 -14.20 8.17
C ASN A 54 -10.69 -13.02 8.97
N THR A 55 -9.45 -13.06 9.41
CA THR A 55 -8.79 -11.97 10.14
C THR A 55 -8.73 -10.72 9.26
N PRO A 56 -9.20 -9.55 9.72
CA PRO A 56 -9.30 -8.36 8.89
C PRO A 56 -7.94 -7.77 8.49
N TYR A 57 -6.93 -7.94 9.32
CA TYR A 57 -5.54 -7.54 9.07
C TYR A 57 -4.59 -8.36 9.93
N ARG A 58 -3.32 -8.43 9.53
CA ARG A 58 -2.23 -9.04 10.29
C ARG A 58 -1.09 -8.05 10.43
N GLU A 59 -0.46 -8.03 11.60
CA GLU A 59 0.74 -7.27 11.86
C GLU A 59 1.97 -8.19 11.79
N ASP A 60 3.01 -7.73 11.12
CA ASP A 60 4.31 -8.40 11.02
C ASP A 60 5.42 -7.38 11.31
N VAL A 61 6.55 -7.85 11.86
CA VAL A 61 7.77 -7.05 11.99
C VAL A 61 8.89 -7.78 11.23
N VAL A 62 9.41 -7.12 10.19
CA VAL A 62 10.47 -7.68 9.34
C VAL A 62 11.60 -6.66 9.24
N ASP A 63 12.82 -7.07 9.62
CA ASP A 63 13.99 -6.19 9.70
C ASP A 63 13.74 -4.93 10.56
N GLY A 64 12.94 -5.05 11.61
CA GLY A 64 12.52 -3.96 12.48
C GLY A 64 11.40 -3.07 11.90
N VAL A 65 11.02 -3.24 10.64
CA VAL A 65 9.93 -2.49 10.00
C VAL A 65 8.59 -3.11 10.35
N HIS A 66 7.66 -2.29 10.83
CA HIS A 66 6.30 -2.71 11.16
C HIS A 66 5.41 -2.70 9.91
N TYR A 67 4.80 -3.85 9.62
CA TYR A 67 3.84 -4.05 8.54
C TYR A 67 2.43 -4.30 9.07
N VAL A 68 1.45 -3.69 8.43
CA VAL A 68 0.02 -3.96 8.62
C VAL A 68 -0.53 -4.45 7.30
N LEU A 69 -0.72 -5.77 7.19
CA LEU A 69 -1.26 -6.42 6.00
C LEU A 69 -2.78 -6.46 6.09
N ILE A 70 -3.48 -5.84 5.16
CA ILE A 70 -4.94 -5.74 5.14
C ILE A 70 -5.51 -6.87 4.28
N ARG A 71 -6.40 -7.68 4.84
CA ARG A 71 -7.00 -8.81 4.12
C ARG A 71 -7.77 -8.35 2.89
N CYS A 72 -7.33 -8.82 1.72
CA CYS A 72 -8.01 -8.64 0.44
C CYS A 72 -8.21 -10.00 -0.24
N LYS A 73 -9.23 -10.12 -1.09
CA LYS A 73 -9.44 -11.33 -1.88
C LYS A 73 -8.29 -11.50 -2.88
N GLY A 74 -7.88 -12.74 -3.12
CA GLY A 74 -6.93 -13.06 -4.17
C GLY A 74 -7.44 -12.65 -5.56
N TYR A 75 -6.51 -12.42 -6.49
CA TYR A 75 -6.83 -12.14 -7.89
C TYR A 75 -5.83 -12.87 -8.79
N ARG A 76 -6.23 -13.13 -10.03
CA ARG A 76 -5.35 -13.73 -11.06
C ARG A 76 -5.27 -12.81 -12.26
N GLY A 77 -4.05 -12.63 -12.78
CA GLY A 77 -3.79 -11.80 -13.95
C GLY A 77 -4.11 -10.32 -13.76
N ASN A 78 -4.31 -9.62 -14.88
CA ASN A 78 -4.49 -8.16 -14.91
C ASN A 78 -5.94 -7.72 -15.21
N GLY A 79 -6.92 -8.59 -14.94
CA GLY A 79 -8.32 -8.35 -15.22
C GLY A 79 -9.09 -7.59 -14.14
N ILE A 80 -10.41 -7.65 -14.24
CA ILE A 80 -11.36 -6.98 -13.32
C ILE A 80 -11.14 -7.41 -11.87
N SER A 81 -10.79 -8.68 -11.61
CA SER A 81 -10.51 -9.17 -10.27
C SER A 81 -9.38 -8.39 -9.56
N ARG A 82 -8.35 -7.96 -10.31
CA ARG A 82 -7.28 -7.11 -9.79
C ARG A 82 -7.79 -5.72 -9.44
N ILE A 83 -8.64 -5.12 -10.27
CA ILE A 83 -9.26 -3.81 -9.99
C ILE A 83 -10.13 -3.89 -8.73
N LEU A 84 -10.94 -4.94 -8.60
CA LEU A 84 -11.76 -5.16 -7.40
C LEU A 84 -10.93 -5.33 -6.14
N ASN A 85 -9.78 -6.03 -6.22
CA ASN A 85 -8.83 -6.18 -5.12
C ASN A 85 -8.23 -4.82 -4.70
N MET A 86 -7.86 -3.97 -5.65
CA MET A 86 -7.37 -2.61 -5.39
C MET A 86 -8.42 -1.72 -4.72
N LEU A 87 -9.68 -1.80 -5.16
CA LEU A 87 -10.81 -1.07 -4.56
C LEU A 87 -11.12 -1.60 -3.16
N GLU A 88 -11.04 -2.92 -2.97
CA GLU A 88 -11.25 -3.56 -1.66
C GLU A 88 -10.24 -3.05 -0.63
N PHE A 89 -8.95 -3.01 -1.00
CA PHE A 89 -7.90 -2.45 -0.15
C PHE A 89 -8.19 -1.00 0.22
N ALA A 90 -8.44 -0.14 -0.77
CA ALA A 90 -8.72 1.28 -0.55
C ALA A 90 -9.93 1.52 0.36
N ARG A 91 -10.98 0.67 0.24
CA ARG A 91 -12.18 0.73 1.07
C ARG A 91 -11.92 0.28 2.51
N LYS A 92 -11.11 -0.76 2.71
CA LYS A 92 -10.80 -1.33 4.04
C LYS A 92 -9.77 -0.51 4.81
N LEU A 93 -8.85 0.14 4.11
CA LEU A 93 -7.73 0.89 4.67
C LEU A 93 -8.14 1.85 5.81
N PRO A 94 -9.17 2.72 5.67
CA PRO A 94 -9.54 3.64 6.75
C PRO A 94 -10.00 2.93 8.03
N GLY A 95 -10.72 1.83 7.90
CA GLY A 95 -11.22 1.05 9.03
C GLY A 95 -10.08 0.40 9.83
N VAL A 96 -9.06 -0.10 9.14
CA VAL A 96 -7.87 -0.68 9.78
C VAL A 96 -7.00 0.43 10.37
N CYS A 97 -6.74 1.49 9.63
CA CYS A 97 -5.91 2.63 10.08
C CYS A 97 -6.44 3.30 11.36
N ASN A 98 -7.77 3.33 11.57
CA ASN A 98 -8.37 3.88 12.79
C ASN A 98 -8.00 3.09 14.07
N ARG A 99 -7.41 1.91 13.95
CA ARG A 99 -6.98 1.06 15.09
C ARG A 99 -5.57 1.38 15.56
N PHE A 100 -4.85 2.23 14.84
CA PHE A 100 -3.46 2.58 15.11
C PHE A 100 -3.33 4.03 15.56
N PRO A 101 -2.28 4.37 16.33
CA PRO A 101 -1.99 5.75 16.71
C PRO A 101 -1.82 6.63 15.48
N ARG A 102 -2.44 7.83 15.50
CA ARG A 102 -2.41 8.76 14.36
C ARG A 102 -0.97 9.09 13.94
N PRO A 103 -0.70 9.16 12.63
CA PRO A 103 0.62 9.53 12.12
C PRO A 103 0.78 11.06 12.07
N ASP A 104 2.03 11.49 12.02
CA ASP A 104 2.40 12.88 11.71
C ASP A 104 2.46 13.14 10.20
N ALA A 105 2.71 12.07 9.41
CA ALA A 105 2.72 12.11 7.96
C ALA A 105 2.28 10.78 7.34
N ILE A 106 1.65 10.88 6.17
CA ILE A 106 1.27 9.73 5.33
C ILE A 106 1.91 9.92 3.96
N VAL A 107 2.70 8.94 3.52
CA VAL A 107 3.16 8.80 2.13
C VAL A 107 2.32 7.74 1.46
N ALA A 108 1.56 8.13 0.45
CA ALA A 108 0.66 7.23 -0.27
C ALA A 108 1.11 7.07 -1.72
N THR A 109 1.40 5.84 -2.12
CA THR A 109 1.95 5.51 -3.45
C THR A 109 0.85 5.32 -4.48
N SER A 110 1.05 5.89 -5.68
CA SER A 110 0.17 5.70 -6.83
C SER A 110 0.50 4.43 -7.57
N MET A 111 -0.07 3.50 -7.59
CA MET A 111 -0.25 2.15 -8.08
C MET A 111 -0.62 1.26 -6.90
N PRO A 112 -1.92 1.11 -6.76
CA PRO A 112 -3.03 1.68 -7.57
C PRO A 112 -3.40 3.10 -7.12
N PRO A 113 -3.98 3.92 -8.02
CA PRO A 113 -4.38 5.30 -7.71
C PRO A 113 -5.43 5.37 -6.60
N MET A 114 -6.28 4.34 -6.45
CA MET A 114 -7.27 4.26 -5.39
C MET A 114 -6.62 4.23 -3.99
N SER A 115 -5.51 3.53 -3.83
CA SER A 115 -4.75 3.47 -2.57
C SER A 115 -4.14 4.81 -2.23
N CYS A 116 -3.56 5.49 -3.23
CA CYS A 116 -3.03 6.84 -3.08
C CYS A 116 -4.13 7.82 -2.66
N ALA A 117 -5.27 7.83 -3.37
CA ALA A 117 -6.40 8.69 -3.04
C ALA A 117 -6.95 8.42 -1.62
N ALA A 118 -7.04 7.15 -1.20
CA ALA A 118 -7.46 6.77 0.14
C ALA A 118 -6.47 7.27 1.21
N GLY A 119 -5.17 7.13 0.97
CA GLY A 119 -4.13 7.61 1.88
C GLY A 119 -4.14 9.13 2.04
N ILE A 120 -4.30 9.89 0.95
CA ILE A 120 -4.40 11.35 0.99
C ILE A 120 -5.68 11.82 1.70
N LYS A 121 -6.82 11.11 1.51
CA LYS A 121 -8.04 11.37 2.26
C LYS A 121 -7.86 11.13 3.77
N LEU A 122 -7.12 10.07 4.14
CA LEU A 122 -6.78 9.80 5.54
C LEU A 122 -5.90 10.89 6.14
N ALA A 123 -4.88 11.37 5.41
CA ALA A 123 -4.04 12.47 5.87
C ALA A 123 -4.85 13.72 6.18
N ARG A 124 -5.79 14.08 5.30
CA ARG A 124 -6.74 15.20 5.53
C ARG A 124 -7.62 14.95 6.75
N LYS A 125 -8.17 13.74 6.89
CA LYS A 125 -9.02 13.36 8.04
C LYS A 125 -8.28 13.47 9.37
N TYR A 126 -7.00 13.10 9.40
CA TYR A 126 -6.18 13.13 10.61
C TYR A 126 -5.50 14.48 10.85
N GLY A 127 -5.60 15.42 9.92
CA GLY A 127 -4.95 16.73 10.00
C GLY A 127 -3.42 16.63 9.94
N CYS A 128 -2.89 15.58 9.29
CA CYS A 128 -1.45 15.35 9.15
C CYS A 128 -0.95 15.62 7.72
N ARG A 129 0.38 15.65 7.55
CA ARG A 129 0.98 15.86 6.23
C ARG A 129 0.70 14.67 5.30
N GLY A 130 0.11 14.92 4.14
CA GLY A 130 -0.11 13.93 3.06
C GLY A 130 0.84 14.15 1.90
N ILE A 131 1.55 13.09 1.49
CA ILE A 131 2.48 13.08 0.36
C ILE A 131 1.99 12.01 -0.62
N ALA A 132 1.68 12.41 -1.86
CA ALA A 132 1.40 11.47 -2.94
C ALA A 132 2.71 11.11 -3.64
N GLU A 133 3.09 9.85 -3.59
CA GLU A 133 4.22 9.31 -4.32
C GLU A 133 3.74 8.76 -5.67
N ILE A 134 4.10 9.41 -6.76
CA ILE A 134 3.74 8.98 -8.11
C ILE A 134 4.87 8.12 -8.66
N ALA A 135 4.71 6.79 -8.54
CA ALA A 135 5.69 5.82 -9.01
C ALA A 135 5.59 5.59 -10.53
N ASP A 136 4.35 5.53 -11.04
CA ASP A 136 4.05 5.34 -12.46
C ASP A 136 3.01 6.37 -12.90
N LEU A 137 3.21 6.98 -14.08
CA LEU A 137 2.24 7.88 -14.72
C LEU A 137 1.12 7.05 -15.36
N TRP A 138 0.24 6.51 -14.54
CA TRP A 138 -0.92 5.77 -15.01
C TRP A 138 -2.15 6.71 -15.13
N PRO A 139 -2.91 6.71 -16.23
CA PRO A 139 -2.92 5.74 -17.33
C PRO A 139 -1.99 6.03 -18.52
N GLU A 140 -1.22 7.12 -18.52
CA GLU A 140 -0.35 7.52 -19.63
C GLU A 140 0.67 6.45 -20.03
N SER A 141 1.17 5.69 -19.06
CA SER A 141 2.05 4.53 -19.33
C SER A 141 1.38 3.48 -20.23
N ILE A 142 0.06 3.27 -20.12
CA ILE A 142 -0.69 2.34 -20.97
C ILE A 142 -0.71 2.83 -22.42
N VAL A 143 -0.84 4.14 -22.63
CA VAL A 143 -0.78 4.76 -23.96
C VAL A 143 0.63 4.66 -24.53
N ALA A 144 1.65 4.94 -23.74
CA ALA A 144 3.05 4.87 -24.15
C ALA A 144 3.48 3.45 -24.57
N TYR A 145 2.91 2.42 -23.94
CA TYR A 145 3.13 1.02 -24.33
C TYR A 145 2.24 0.55 -25.49
N GLY A 146 1.43 1.42 -26.09
CA GLY A 146 0.55 1.08 -27.22
C GLY A 146 -0.62 0.15 -26.87
N ILE A 147 -0.95 0.00 -25.58
CA ILE A 147 -2.05 -0.85 -25.11
C ILE A 147 -3.39 -0.13 -25.26
N ALA A 148 -3.39 1.20 -25.23
CA ALA A 148 -4.55 2.05 -25.48
C ALA A 148 -4.16 3.20 -26.42
N GLY A 149 -5.07 3.64 -27.29
CA GLY A 149 -4.85 4.79 -28.17
C GLY A 149 -4.82 6.13 -27.41
N PRO A 150 -4.17 7.17 -27.96
CA PRO A 150 -4.24 8.52 -27.41
C PRO A 150 -5.71 9.00 -27.44
N ARG A 151 -6.11 9.72 -26.40
CA ARG A 151 -7.42 10.42 -26.35
C ARG A 151 -7.34 11.72 -27.10
#